data_7db7e6ea34dabd7903b2c5c5b09e13fd
#
_entry.id   7db7e6ea34dabd7903b2c5c5b09e13fd
#
_cell.length_a   1.000
_cell.length_b   1.000
_cell.length_c   1.000
_cell.angle_alpha   90.00
_cell.angle_beta   90.00
_cell.angle_gamma   90.00
#
_symmetry.space_group_name_H-M   'P 1'
#
loop_
_entity.id
_entity.type
_entity.pdbx_description
1 polymer ?
#
loop_
_entity_poly.entity_id
_entity_poly.type
_entity_poly.pdbx_seq_one_letter_code
_entity_poly.pdbx_strand_id
1 'polypeptide(L)'
;MNKVSVIIPSYNRFEELLNAITSIKKQTYKNIEIILVNDKSSQKEYYNYDWAKENIKIIHLNKNTRSIFGYPCAGYVRNLGIKIADGKYIAFCDDDDIWFPKKIELQLEAMKKTGCKMSSTDGLIGIGIYNSKKSYQKFNAECNLETIKNKFKKIGSKIMNNGFPNILDYKFLKIHNCIICSSVLVEKEILNKINYMKNLRNGLEDYNCWLRCLKFTNNIYLKDLCFYYNGQNYAK
;
A
#
# COMPACT_ATOMS: atom_id res chain seq x y z
N MET A 1 -4.36 -2.44 -22.35
CA MET A 1 -4.15 -1.89 -20.99
C MET A 1 -3.12 -2.73 -20.25
N ASN A 2 -2.21 -2.10 -19.48
CA ASN A 2 -1.20 -2.84 -18.72
C ASN A 2 -1.83 -3.47 -17.47
N LYS A 3 -1.48 -4.73 -17.17
CA LYS A 3 -1.99 -5.43 -15.98
C LYS A 3 -1.42 -4.82 -14.69
N VAL A 4 -2.26 -4.73 -13.66
CA VAL A 4 -1.91 -4.36 -12.28
C VAL A 4 -2.07 -5.60 -11.40
N SER A 5 -1.03 -5.97 -10.66
CA SER A 5 -1.09 -7.02 -9.64
C SER A 5 -1.26 -6.39 -8.28
N VAL A 6 -2.33 -6.73 -7.59
CA VAL A 6 -2.61 -6.28 -6.23
C VAL A 6 -2.16 -7.35 -5.26
N ILE A 7 -1.21 -7.00 -4.38
CA ILE A 7 -0.65 -7.90 -3.37
C ILE A 7 -1.33 -7.65 -2.04
N ILE A 8 -1.91 -8.69 -1.45
CA ILE A 8 -2.59 -8.66 -0.15
C ILE A 8 -1.87 -9.61 0.80
N PRO A 9 -1.07 -9.12 1.76
CA PRO A 9 -0.61 -9.94 2.88
C PRO A 9 -1.76 -10.13 3.86
N SER A 10 -1.97 -11.32 4.40
CA SER A 10 -3.05 -11.55 5.36
C SER A 10 -2.70 -12.57 6.44
N TYR A 11 -3.15 -12.29 7.67
CA TYR A 11 -3.02 -13.18 8.81
C TYR A 11 -4.18 -13.05 9.80
N ASN A 12 -5.03 -14.08 9.91
CA ASN A 12 -6.14 -14.18 10.87
C ASN A 12 -7.12 -12.99 10.84
N ARG A 13 -7.50 -12.52 9.65
CA ARG A 13 -8.44 -11.40 9.40
C ARG A 13 -9.33 -11.70 8.20
N PHE A 14 -10.00 -12.86 8.22
CA PHE A 14 -10.72 -13.34 7.04
C PHE A 14 -11.87 -12.41 6.62
N GLU A 15 -12.62 -11.87 7.57
CA GLU A 15 -13.74 -10.98 7.29
C GLU A 15 -13.27 -9.65 6.68
N GLU A 16 -12.26 -9.03 7.30
CA GLU A 16 -11.65 -7.80 6.80
C GLU A 16 -11.05 -8.02 5.41
N LEU A 17 -10.38 -9.15 5.20
CA LEU A 17 -9.83 -9.54 3.90
C LEU A 17 -10.90 -9.60 2.80
N LEU A 18 -12.07 -10.16 3.06
CA LEU A 18 -13.18 -10.19 2.09
C LEU A 18 -13.67 -8.78 1.73
N ASN A 19 -13.70 -7.87 2.70
CA ASN A 19 -14.05 -6.46 2.46
C ASN A 19 -12.99 -5.77 1.58
N ALA A 20 -11.70 -5.98 1.87
CA ALA A 20 -10.59 -5.46 1.06
C ALA A 20 -10.68 -5.98 -0.39
N ILE A 21 -10.83 -7.30 -0.59
CA ILE A 21 -11.00 -7.93 -1.90
C ILE A 21 -12.20 -7.35 -2.65
N THR A 22 -13.35 -7.21 -1.97
CA THR A 22 -14.56 -6.62 -2.55
C THR A 22 -14.30 -5.20 -3.04
N SER A 23 -13.54 -4.40 -2.31
CA SER A 23 -13.19 -3.03 -2.68
C SER A 23 -12.27 -2.98 -3.92
N ILE A 24 -11.34 -3.92 -4.04
CA ILE A 24 -10.46 -4.07 -5.20
C ILE A 24 -11.27 -4.48 -6.44
N LYS A 25 -12.19 -5.41 -6.32
CA LYS A 25 -13.08 -5.82 -7.44
C LYS A 25 -13.98 -4.69 -7.94
N LYS A 26 -14.30 -3.72 -7.09
CA LYS A 26 -15.07 -2.50 -7.44
C LYS A 26 -14.25 -1.43 -8.16
N GLN A 27 -12.95 -1.62 -8.41
CA GLN A 27 -12.15 -0.65 -9.16
C GLN A 27 -12.71 -0.42 -10.57
N THR A 28 -12.66 0.84 -11.03
CA THR A 28 -13.04 1.22 -12.41
C THR A 28 -12.08 0.62 -13.44
N TYR A 29 -10.79 0.55 -13.12
CA TYR A 29 -9.79 -0.14 -13.91
C TYR A 29 -9.95 -1.66 -13.79
N LYS A 30 -10.09 -2.39 -14.92
CA LYS A 30 -10.49 -3.80 -14.92
C LYS A 30 -9.37 -4.81 -15.11
N ASN A 31 -8.22 -4.40 -15.67
CA ASN A 31 -7.11 -5.34 -15.89
C ASN A 31 -6.27 -5.53 -14.63
N ILE A 32 -6.89 -6.13 -13.62
CA ILE A 32 -6.33 -6.38 -12.28
C ILE A 32 -6.27 -7.89 -12.04
N GLU A 33 -5.16 -8.37 -11.49
CA GLU A 33 -5.07 -9.65 -10.79
C GLU A 33 -4.90 -9.43 -9.30
N ILE A 34 -5.47 -10.29 -8.49
CA ILE A 34 -5.35 -10.27 -7.03
C ILE A 34 -4.49 -11.45 -6.59
N ILE A 35 -3.48 -11.16 -5.78
CA ILE A 35 -2.56 -12.16 -5.22
C ILE A 35 -2.62 -12.04 -3.71
N LEU A 36 -3.25 -13.03 -3.09
CA LEU A 36 -3.34 -13.17 -1.65
C LEU A 36 -2.16 -14.00 -1.13
N VAL A 37 -1.50 -13.53 -0.10
CA VAL A 37 -0.45 -14.29 0.59
C VAL A 37 -0.85 -14.47 2.04
N ASN A 38 -1.29 -15.69 2.38
CA ASN A 38 -1.70 -16.07 3.72
C ASN A 38 -0.47 -16.49 4.55
N ASP A 39 -0.13 -15.68 5.57
CA ASP A 39 0.98 -15.90 6.48
C ASP A 39 0.69 -16.99 7.53
N LYS A 40 0.16 -18.14 7.06
CA LYS A 40 -0.20 -19.30 7.90
C LYS A 40 -1.25 -18.94 8.95
N SER A 41 -2.38 -18.40 8.53
CA SER A 41 -3.55 -18.19 9.40
C SER A 41 -4.05 -19.48 10.01
N SER A 42 -4.58 -19.38 11.23
CA SER A 42 -5.24 -20.51 11.92
C SER A 42 -6.73 -20.63 11.56
N GLN A 43 -7.32 -19.58 11.02
CA GLN A 43 -8.71 -19.56 10.55
C GLN A 43 -8.90 -20.52 9.38
N LYS A 44 -9.81 -21.49 9.53
CA LYS A 44 -10.07 -22.55 8.53
C LYS A 44 -10.62 -22.00 7.22
N GLU A 45 -11.27 -20.85 7.26
CA GLU A 45 -11.86 -20.14 6.13
C GLU A 45 -10.83 -19.85 5.04
N TYR A 46 -9.58 -19.51 5.39
CA TYR A 46 -8.50 -19.30 4.40
C TYR A 46 -8.22 -20.53 3.54
N TYR A 47 -8.51 -21.74 4.04
CA TYR A 47 -8.22 -23.01 3.37
C TYR A 47 -9.45 -23.63 2.70
N ASN A 48 -10.65 -23.29 3.20
CA ASN A 48 -11.91 -23.84 2.72
C ASN A 48 -12.59 -22.94 1.67
N TYR A 49 -12.17 -21.67 1.56
CA TYR A 49 -12.74 -20.74 0.59
C TYR A 49 -12.24 -21.03 -0.83
N ASP A 50 -13.15 -21.01 -1.80
CA ASP A 50 -12.82 -21.24 -3.20
C ASP A 50 -12.23 -20.00 -3.88
N TRP A 51 -10.95 -19.76 -3.63
CA TRP A 51 -10.20 -18.63 -4.20
C TRP A 51 -10.12 -18.67 -5.72
N ALA A 52 -10.13 -19.88 -6.30
CA ALA A 52 -10.09 -20.07 -7.76
C ALA A 52 -11.36 -19.56 -8.43
N LYS A 53 -12.54 -19.82 -7.84
CA LYS A 53 -13.82 -19.29 -8.30
C LYS A 53 -13.85 -17.76 -8.29
N GLU A 54 -13.16 -17.15 -7.34
CA GLU A 54 -13.04 -15.70 -7.21
C GLU A 54 -11.94 -15.09 -8.11
N ASN A 55 -11.24 -15.93 -8.89
CA ASN A 55 -10.12 -15.53 -9.74
C ASN A 55 -8.96 -14.89 -8.97
N ILE A 56 -8.66 -15.42 -7.78
CA ILE A 56 -7.63 -14.95 -6.86
C ILE A 56 -6.52 -15.98 -6.79
N LYS A 57 -5.28 -15.55 -7.06
CA LYS A 57 -4.09 -16.37 -6.81
C LYS A 57 -3.79 -16.36 -5.32
N ILE A 58 -3.64 -17.53 -4.70
CA ILE A 58 -3.28 -17.60 -3.28
C ILE A 58 -1.97 -18.35 -3.06
N ILE A 59 -1.18 -17.85 -2.12
CA ILE A 59 -0.01 -18.53 -1.55
C ILE A 59 -0.30 -18.77 -0.06
N HIS A 60 -0.23 -20.02 0.38
CA HIS A 60 -0.24 -20.37 1.79
C HIS A 60 1.18 -20.63 2.27
N LEU A 61 1.65 -19.89 3.28
CA LEU A 61 2.94 -20.20 3.91
C LEU A 61 2.82 -21.48 4.74
N ASN A 62 3.88 -22.29 4.72
CA ASN A 62 3.97 -23.48 5.57
C ASN A 62 4.20 -23.14 7.04
N LYS A 63 4.87 -22.01 7.33
CA LYS A 63 5.13 -21.48 8.67
C LYS A 63 4.85 -19.99 8.69
N ASN A 64 4.27 -19.47 9.78
CA ASN A 64 4.07 -18.04 9.98
C ASN A 64 5.41 -17.31 10.07
N THR A 65 5.48 -16.09 9.55
CA THR A 65 6.73 -15.31 9.53
C THR A 65 7.30 -15.06 10.91
N ARG A 66 6.47 -14.93 11.96
CA ARG A 66 6.96 -14.85 13.35
C ARG A 66 7.73 -16.08 13.76
N SER A 67 7.32 -17.28 13.31
CA SER A 67 8.05 -18.53 13.56
C SER A 67 9.33 -18.66 12.73
N ILE A 68 9.38 -17.99 11.56
CA ILE A 68 10.56 -18.02 10.67
C ILE A 68 11.62 -17.01 11.13
N PHE A 69 11.21 -15.77 11.45
CA PHE A 69 12.10 -14.65 11.70
C PHE A 69 12.16 -14.19 13.17
N GLY A 70 11.30 -14.73 14.05
CA GLY A 70 11.12 -14.25 15.42
C GLY A 70 10.26 -12.97 15.54
N TYR A 71 9.74 -12.45 14.43
CA TYR A 71 8.87 -11.27 14.36
C TYR A 71 7.96 -11.32 13.12
N PRO A 72 6.80 -10.63 13.12
CA PRO A 72 5.97 -10.52 11.93
C PRO A 72 6.73 -9.81 10.81
N CYS A 73 6.75 -10.38 9.61
CA CYS A 73 7.52 -9.86 8.49
C CYS A 73 6.66 -9.67 7.24
N ALA A 74 5.85 -8.59 7.22
CA ALA A 74 4.95 -8.28 6.11
C ALA A 74 5.71 -8.05 4.79
N GLY A 75 6.94 -7.52 4.85
CA GLY A 75 7.79 -7.36 3.67
C GLY A 75 8.11 -8.68 2.99
N TYR A 76 8.41 -9.73 3.75
CA TYR A 76 8.62 -11.08 3.21
C TYR A 76 7.35 -11.62 2.55
N VAL A 77 6.21 -11.47 3.22
CA VAL A 77 4.90 -11.92 2.72
C VAL A 77 4.58 -11.22 1.39
N ARG A 78 4.72 -9.88 1.33
CA ARG A 78 4.51 -9.11 0.10
C ARG A 78 5.48 -9.52 -1.02
N ASN A 79 6.74 -9.81 -0.71
CA ASN A 79 7.74 -10.24 -1.70
C ASN A 79 7.36 -11.55 -2.41
N LEU A 80 6.74 -12.49 -1.70
CA LEU A 80 6.26 -13.73 -2.31
C LEU A 80 5.19 -13.44 -3.36
N GLY A 81 4.25 -12.54 -3.07
CA GLY A 81 3.25 -12.09 -4.04
C GLY A 81 3.87 -11.34 -5.23
N ILE A 82 4.83 -10.43 -4.98
CA ILE A 82 5.50 -9.69 -6.06
C ILE A 82 6.20 -10.63 -7.04
N LYS A 83 6.82 -11.70 -6.55
CA LYS A 83 7.56 -12.66 -7.38
C LYS A 83 6.67 -13.37 -8.40
N ILE A 84 5.44 -13.74 -8.03
CA ILE A 84 4.50 -14.44 -8.90
C ILE A 84 3.56 -13.52 -9.70
N ALA A 85 3.66 -12.20 -9.46
CA ALA A 85 2.84 -11.21 -10.14
C ALA A 85 3.17 -11.12 -11.63
N ASP A 86 2.14 -11.08 -12.49
CA ASP A 86 2.29 -10.94 -13.95
C ASP A 86 2.15 -9.48 -14.40
N GLY A 87 1.67 -8.59 -13.52
CA GLY A 87 1.40 -7.21 -13.86
C GLY A 87 2.67 -6.39 -14.10
N LYS A 88 2.57 -5.43 -15.04
CA LYS A 88 3.57 -4.38 -15.20
C LYS A 88 3.68 -3.51 -13.94
N TYR A 89 2.56 -3.31 -13.26
CA TYR A 89 2.47 -2.51 -12.04
C TYR A 89 2.10 -3.40 -10.85
N ILE A 90 2.68 -3.07 -9.70
CA ILE A 90 2.36 -3.68 -8.41
C ILE A 90 1.66 -2.63 -7.56
N ALA A 91 0.53 -2.99 -7.00
CA ALA A 91 -0.17 -2.24 -5.97
C ALA A 91 -0.25 -3.08 -4.69
N PHE A 92 -0.29 -2.41 -3.55
CA PHE A 92 -0.40 -3.06 -2.25
C PHE A 92 -1.73 -2.69 -1.60
N CYS A 93 -2.39 -3.65 -0.98
CA CYS A 93 -3.58 -3.45 -0.16
C CYS A 93 -3.44 -4.31 1.09
N ASP A 94 -3.42 -3.70 2.26
CA ASP A 94 -3.43 -4.48 3.49
C ASP A 94 -4.85 -5.07 3.71
N ASP A 95 -4.93 -6.21 4.38
CA ASP A 95 -6.15 -7.01 4.49
C ASP A 95 -7.28 -6.34 5.29
N ASP A 96 -6.99 -5.23 5.98
CA ASP A 96 -7.93 -4.43 6.76
C ASP A 96 -8.21 -3.04 6.18
N ASP A 97 -7.68 -2.74 4.99
CA ASP A 97 -7.88 -1.47 4.27
C ASP A 97 -8.94 -1.58 3.16
N ILE A 98 -9.55 -0.46 2.79
CA ILE A 98 -10.57 -0.40 1.74
C ILE A 98 -10.13 0.57 0.65
N TRP A 99 -10.19 0.17 -0.63
CA TRP A 99 -9.94 1.06 -1.76
C TRP A 99 -11.21 1.70 -2.30
N PHE A 100 -11.12 2.96 -2.70
CA PHE A 100 -12.20 3.65 -3.41
C PHE A 100 -12.10 3.41 -4.92
N PRO A 101 -13.22 3.43 -5.64
CA PRO A 101 -13.34 2.82 -6.98
C PRO A 101 -12.37 3.34 -8.04
N LYS A 102 -11.94 4.60 -7.99
CA LYS A 102 -11.10 5.22 -9.03
C LYS A 102 -9.59 5.19 -8.75
N LYS A 103 -9.17 4.56 -7.65
CA LYS A 103 -7.77 4.61 -7.20
C LYS A 103 -6.76 4.23 -8.29
N ILE A 104 -6.89 3.05 -8.87
CA ILE A 104 -5.93 2.55 -9.87
C ILE A 104 -5.96 3.38 -11.15
N GLU A 105 -7.12 3.77 -11.63
CA GLU A 105 -7.29 4.61 -12.81
C GLU A 105 -6.56 5.95 -12.65
N LEU A 106 -6.85 6.70 -11.57
CA LEU A 106 -6.24 7.99 -11.27
C LEU A 106 -4.71 7.89 -11.16
N GLN A 107 -4.20 6.85 -10.48
CA GLN A 107 -2.77 6.63 -10.31
C GLN A 107 -2.06 6.36 -11.64
N LEU A 108 -2.62 5.49 -12.48
CA LEU A 108 -2.05 5.19 -13.80
C LEU A 108 -2.03 6.40 -14.72
N GLU A 109 -3.10 7.21 -14.71
CA GLU A 109 -3.16 8.45 -15.47
C GLU A 109 -2.11 9.47 -15.01
N ALA A 110 -1.97 9.65 -13.69
CA ALA A 110 -0.98 10.55 -13.12
C ALA A 110 0.45 10.11 -13.42
N MET A 111 0.74 8.81 -13.30
CA MET A 111 2.04 8.23 -13.66
C MET A 111 2.36 8.45 -15.14
N LYS A 112 1.37 8.24 -16.03
CA LYS A 112 1.53 8.48 -17.47
C LYS A 112 1.82 9.95 -17.80
N LYS A 113 1.12 10.88 -17.14
CA LYS A 113 1.29 12.33 -17.35
C LYS A 113 2.64 12.86 -16.86
N THR A 114 3.18 12.28 -15.78
CA THR A 114 4.39 12.80 -15.13
C THR A 114 5.67 12.04 -15.49
N GLY A 115 5.54 10.84 -16.05
CA GLY A 115 6.66 9.93 -16.25
C GLY A 115 7.17 9.26 -14.97
N CYS A 116 6.55 9.52 -13.81
CA CYS A 116 6.88 8.85 -12.57
C CYS A 116 6.52 7.36 -12.64
N LYS A 117 7.40 6.51 -12.12
CA LYS A 117 7.19 5.05 -12.06
C LYS A 117 6.62 4.57 -10.72
N MET A 118 6.29 5.50 -9.84
CA MET A 118 5.64 5.27 -8.55
C MET A 118 4.61 6.35 -8.30
N SER A 119 3.49 5.98 -7.68
CA SER A 119 2.45 6.90 -7.23
C SER A 119 1.91 6.50 -5.87
N SER A 120 1.45 7.50 -5.12
CA SER A 120 0.70 7.32 -3.88
C SER A 120 -0.47 8.31 -3.84
N THR A 121 -1.45 8.03 -2.99
CA THR A 121 -2.64 8.87 -2.84
C THR A 121 -2.83 9.32 -1.40
N ASP A 122 -3.66 10.34 -1.17
CA ASP A 122 -4.21 10.55 0.15
C ASP A 122 -5.33 9.54 0.43
N GLY A 123 -5.71 9.41 1.68
CA GLY A 123 -6.75 8.50 2.13
C GLY A 123 -7.43 9.00 3.41
N LEU A 124 -8.48 8.32 3.78
CA LEU A 124 -9.15 8.48 5.07
C LEU A 124 -8.47 7.57 6.10
N ILE A 125 -8.42 8.01 7.36
CA ILE A 125 -7.92 7.21 8.48
C ILE A 125 -9.01 7.07 9.54
N GLY A 126 -9.17 5.85 10.07
CA GLY A 126 -10.09 5.55 11.17
C GLY A 126 -9.74 4.24 11.85
N ILE A 127 -10.62 3.76 12.72
CA ILE A 127 -10.48 2.51 13.46
C ILE A 127 -11.64 1.58 13.11
N GLY A 128 -11.32 0.32 12.80
CA GLY A 128 -12.27 -0.72 12.46
C GLY A 128 -12.74 -0.67 11.00
N ILE A 129 -13.82 -1.36 10.71
CA ILE A 129 -14.37 -1.50 9.36
C ILE A 129 -14.89 -0.14 8.85
N TYR A 130 -14.55 0.19 7.60
CA TYR A 130 -15.03 1.40 6.94
C TYR A 130 -16.56 1.49 6.89
N ASN A 131 -17.09 2.65 7.25
CA ASN A 131 -18.51 2.95 7.18
C ASN A 131 -18.73 4.32 6.51
N SER A 132 -19.31 4.34 5.33
CA SER A 132 -19.53 5.56 4.54
C SER A 132 -20.43 6.61 5.22
N LYS A 133 -21.13 6.24 6.30
CA LYS A 133 -21.98 7.16 7.08
C LYS A 133 -21.19 7.88 8.20
N LYS A 134 -19.91 7.50 8.44
CA LYS A 134 -19.05 8.14 9.44
C LYS A 134 -18.15 9.17 8.78
N SER A 135 -17.76 10.18 9.55
CA SER A 135 -16.70 11.12 9.18
C SER A 135 -15.34 10.56 9.59
N TYR A 136 -14.32 10.79 8.75
CA TYR A 136 -12.95 10.37 8.97
C TYR A 136 -12.00 11.51 8.64
N GLN A 137 -10.84 11.54 9.31
CA GLN A 137 -9.78 12.48 8.99
C GLN A 137 -9.03 12.04 7.71
N LYS A 138 -8.49 13.01 6.98
CA LYS A 138 -7.58 12.77 5.86
C LYS A 138 -6.18 12.52 6.39
N PHE A 139 -5.53 11.46 5.92
CA PHE A 139 -4.26 11.01 6.46
C PHE A 139 -3.17 12.08 6.33
N ASN A 140 -2.89 12.55 5.12
CA ASN A 140 -1.84 13.54 4.91
C ASN A 140 -2.36 14.97 5.08
N ALA A 141 -3.51 15.29 4.51
CA ALA A 141 -4.01 16.66 4.47
C ALA A 141 -4.44 17.19 5.86
N GLU A 142 -4.71 16.31 6.83
CA GLU A 142 -5.14 16.70 8.19
C GLU A 142 -4.20 16.15 9.28
N CYS A 143 -3.98 14.81 9.33
CA CYS A 143 -3.19 14.22 10.41
C CYS A 143 -1.68 14.52 10.32
N ASN A 144 -1.10 14.48 9.14
CA ASN A 144 0.35 14.64 8.97
C ASN A 144 0.81 16.05 8.59
N LEU A 145 -0.09 16.92 8.09
CA LEU A 145 0.27 18.19 7.47
C LEU A 145 1.15 19.06 8.38
N GLU A 146 0.70 19.31 9.60
CA GLU A 146 1.42 20.19 10.53
C GLU A 146 2.75 19.59 11.01
N THR A 147 2.78 18.28 11.24
CA THR A 147 4.01 17.56 11.61
C THR A 147 5.07 17.71 10.52
N ILE A 148 4.68 17.51 9.27
CA ILE A 148 5.61 17.59 8.13
C ILE A 148 6.02 19.02 7.88
N LYS A 149 5.10 19.99 7.91
CA LYS A 149 5.42 21.44 7.81
C LYS A 149 6.48 21.84 8.82
N ASN A 150 6.29 21.46 10.09
CA ASN A 150 7.23 21.79 11.16
C ASN A 150 8.61 21.16 10.95
N LYS A 151 8.69 19.90 10.45
CA LYS A 151 9.96 19.28 10.13
C LYS A 151 10.68 19.99 8.99
N PHE A 152 9.98 20.39 7.92
CA PHE A 152 10.57 21.14 6.81
C PHE A 152 10.98 22.56 7.22
N LYS A 153 10.19 23.24 8.05
CA LYS A 153 10.55 24.56 8.63
C LYS A 153 11.84 24.51 9.44
N LYS A 154 12.03 23.46 10.27
CA LYS A 154 13.26 23.28 11.09
C LYS A 154 14.53 23.16 10.25
N ILE A 155 14.44 22.69 9.01
CA ILE A 155 15.59 22.62 8.07
C ILE A 155 15.63 23.79 7.07
N GLY A 156 14.86 24.85 7.31
CA GLY A 156 14.83 26.05 6.46
C GLY A 156 14.15 25.87 5.09
N SER A 157 13.41 24.78 4.88
CA SER A 157 12.76 24.51 3.60
C SER A 157 11.36 25.11 3.53
N LYS A 158 11.03 25.73 2.39
CA LYS A 158 9.74 26.33 2.09
C LYS A 158 8.81 25.41 1.26
N ILE A 159 9.21 24.16 0.99
CA ILE A 159 8.49 23.25 0.08
C ILE A 159 7.05 22.96 0.52
N MET A 160 6.77 23.04 1.81
CA MET A 160 5.45 22.80 2.41
C MET A 160 4.58 24.04 2.57
N ASN A 161 5.04 25.23 2.14
CA ASN A 161 4.27 26.48 2.33
C ASN A 161 2.90 26.45 1.63
N ASN A 162 2.80 25.74 0.50
CA ASN A 162 1.57 25.58 -0.28
C ASN A 162 0.93 24.19 -0.09
N GLY A 163 1.19 23.52 1.05
CA GLY A 163 0.74 22.17 1.34
C GLY A 163 1.65 21.09 0.72
N PHE A 164 1.15 19.87 0.60
CA PHE A 164 1.91 18.77 0.02
C PHE A 164 2.22 19.03 -1.47
N PRO A 165 3.48 18.87 -1.89
CA PRO A 165 3.83 18.91 -3.31
C PRO A 165 3.26 17.68 -4.02
N ASN A 166 2.99 17.81 -5.33
CA ASN A 166 2.51 16.69 -6.12
C ASN A 166 3.61 15.68 -6.44
N ILE A 167 4.88 16.10 -6.42
CA ILE A 167 6.03 15.22 -6.66
C ILE A 167 6.80 15.08 -5.35
N LEU A 168 6.95 13.84 -4.88
CA LEU A 168 7.75 13.50 -3.72
C LEU A 168 9.02 12.78 -4.21
N ASP A 169 10.16 13.39 -3.96
CA ASP A 169 11.46 12.81 -4.24
C ASP A 169 12.07 12.11 -3.00
N TYR A 170 13.25 11.54 -3.17
CA TYR A 170 13.99 10.89 -2.08
C TYR A 170 14.27 11.86 -0.91
N LYS A 171 14.62 13.11 -1.20
CA LYS A 171 14.97 14.11 -0.17
C LYS A 171 13.74 14.47 0.66
N PHE A 172 12.59 14.62 0.00
CA PHE A 172 11.31 14.88 0.67
C PHE A 172 10.94 13.73 1.62
N LEU A 173 10.87 12.49 1.09
CA LEU A 173 10.40 11.35 1.86
C LEU A 173 11.35 10.99 3.01
N LYS A 174 12.67 11.25 2.87
CA LYS A 174 13.67 11.02 3.93
C LYS A 174 13.40 11.85 5.19
N ILE A 175 12.72 12.99 5.09
CA ILE A 175 12.38 13.85 6.25
C ILE A 175 11.27 13.22 7.09
N HIS A 176 10.27 12.61 6.44
CA HIS A 176 9.16 11.95 7.12
C HIS A 176 8.44 10.96 6.20
N ASN A 177 8.09 9.77 6.74
CA ASN A 177 7.22 8.85 6.03
C ASN A 177 5.78 9.40 6.00
N CYS A 178 5.28 9.65 4.81
CA CYS A 178 3.90 10.06 4.55
C CYS A 178 3.22 9.18 3.50
N ILE A 179 3.77 8.00 3.22
CA ILE A 179 3.25 7.06 2.21
C ILE A 179 2.84 5.75 2.91
N ILE A 180 1.54 5.53 3.01
CA ILE A 180 0.96 4.27 3.49
C ILE A 180 1.08 3.21 2.40
N CYS A 181 1.37 1.96 2.78
CA CYS A 181 1.56 0.85 1.86
C CYS A 181 0.35 0.69 0.91
N SER A 182 -0.87 0.69 1.42
CA SER A 182 -2.10 0.55 0.64
C SER A 182 -2.40 1.71 -0.32
N SER A 183 -1.66 2.82 -0.21
CA SER A 183 -1.76 3.95 -1.15
C SER A 183 -0.95 3.75 -2.43
N VAL A 184 0.04 2.84 -2.43
CA VAL A 184 1.09 2.77 -3.44
C VAL A 184 0.69 1.96 -4.67
N LEU A 185 1.07 2.50 -5.85
CA LEU A 185 1.19 1.81 -7.13
C LEU A 185 2.58 2.08 -7.70
N VAL A 186 3.33 1.04 -8.10
CA VAL A 186 4.71 1.16 -8.58
C VAL A 186 4.97 0.22 -9.76
N GLU A 187 5.82 0.62 -10.71
CA GLU A 187 6.27 -0.30 -11.76
C GLU A 187 7.06 -1.47 -11.16
N LYS A 188 6.71 -2.71 -11.53
CA LYS A 188 7.39 -3.93 -11.05
C LYS A 188 8.90 -3.90 -11.31
N GLU A 189 9.32 -3.30 -12.42
CA GLU A 189 10.74 -3.12 -12.76
C GLU A 189 11.51 -2.39 -11.66
N ILE A 190 10.93 -1.36 -11.02
CA ILE A 190 11.57 -0.63 -9.92
C ILE A 190 11.77 -1.54 -8.70
N LEU A 191 10.76 -2.35 -8.35
CA LEU A 191 10.88 -3.33 -7.26
C LEU A 191 11.95 -4.38 -7.54
N ASN A 192 12.06 -4.83 -8.77
CA ASN A 192 13.12 -5.76 -9.20
C ASN A 192 14.51 -5.11 -9.05
N LYS A 193 14.69 -3.86 -9.52
CA LYS A 193 15.96 -3.11 -9.40
C LYS A 193 16.45 -2.95 -7.97
N ILE A 194 15.53 -2.78 -7.03
CA ILE A 194 15.87 -2.61 -5.61
C ILE A 194 15.95 -3.95 -4.85
N ASN A 195 15.75 -5.08 -5.53
CA ASN A 195 15.66 -6.42 -4.92
C ASN A 195 14.61 -6.48 -3.80
N TYR A 196 13.39 -6.01 -4.10
CA TYR A 196 12.17 -6.08 -3.30
C TYR A 196 12.22 -5.39 -1.92
N MET A 197 11.27 -5.70 -1.05
CA MET A 197 11.24 -5.22 0.34
C MET A 197 12.30 -5.95 1.19
N LYS A 198 12.91 -5.24 2.15
CA LYS A 198 13.79 -5.87 3.14
C LYS A 198 13.00 -6.45 4.30
N ASN A 199 13.48 -7.55 4.85
CA ASN A 199 12.91 -8.12 6.06
C ASN A 199 13.42 -7.30 7.27
N LEU A 200 12.60 -6.39 7.76
CA LEU A 200 12.96 -5.50 8.87
C LEU A 200 12.11 -5.80 10.10
N ARG A 201 12.75 -5.88 11.26
CA ARG A 201 12.08 -6.18 12.53
C ARG A 201 11.19 -5.02 13.04
N ASN A 202 11.47 -3.80 12.63
CA ASN A 202 10.83 -2.58 13.16
C ASN A 202 9.56 -2.16 12.42
N GLY A 203 9.05 -2.96 11.48
CA GLY A 203 7.85 -2.64 10.71
C GLY A 203 8.01 -1.46 9.74
N LEU A 204 9.25 -1.09 9.38
CA LEU A 204 9.54 -0.01 8.43
C LEU A 204 9.97 -0.52 7.06
N GLU A 205 9.60 -1.75 6.71
CA GLU A 205 9.98 -2.39 5.45
C GLU A 205 9.42 -1.66 4.23
N ASP A 206 8.21 -1.11 4.32
CA ASP A 206 7.56 -0.31 3.29
C ASP A 206 8.27 1.04 3.10
N TYR A 207 8.49 1.79 4.18
CA TYR A 207 9.22 3.06 4.13
C TYR A 207 10.64 2.90 3.57
N ASN A 208 11.37 1.87 4.01
CA ASN A 208 12.68 1.53 3.45
C ASN A 208 12.57 1.21 1.95
N CYS A 209 11.54 0.49 1.55
CA CYS A 209 11.29 0.16 0.15
C CYS A 209 11.06 1.43 -0.68
N TRP A 210 10.20 2.34 -0.22
CA TRP A 210 9.90 3.58 -0.93
C TRP A 210 11.15 4.46 -1.07
N LEU A 211 11.94 4.62 -0.01
CA LEU A 211 13.22 5.35 -0.09
C LEU A 211 14.18 4.75 -1.14
N ARG A 212 14.21 3.43 -1.29
CA ARG A 212 15.06 2.79 -2.32
C ARG A 212 14.46 2.96 -3.72
N CYS A 213 13.14 2.89 -3.88
CA CYS A 213 12.45 3.17 -5.13
C CYS A 213 12.74 4.60 -5.62
N LEU A 214 12.69 5.58 -4.71
CA LEU A 214 12.90 7.01 -5.02
C LEU A 214 14.33 7.35 -5.43
N LYS A 215 15.27 6.40 -5.43
CA LYS A 215 16.58 6.55 -6.08
C LYS A 215 16.51 6.37 -7.60
N PHE A 216 15.42 5.79 -8.13
CA PHE A 216 15.26 5.46 -9.56
C PHE A 216 14.07 6.18 -10.21
N THR A 217 13.18 6.76 -9.43
CA THR A 217 12.02 7.50 -9.90
C THR A 217 11.56 8.47 -8.82
N ASN A 218 10.70 9.44 -9.18
CA ASN A 218 9.94 10.19 -8.20
C ASN A 218 8.59 9.50 -7.95
N ASN A 219 7.92 9.86 -6.85
CA ASN A 219 6.54 9.50 -6.58
C ASN A 219 5.61 10.64 -6.94
N ILE A 220 4.63 10.40 -7.81
CA ILE A 220 3.51 11.33 -7.98
C ILE A 220 2.50 11.11 -6.85
N TYR A 221 2.27 12.14 -6.05
CA TYR A 221 1.30 12.14 -4.97
C TYR A 221 -0.01 12.77 -5.42
N LEU A 222 -1.10 12.01 -5.32
CA LEU A 222 -2.44 12.46 -5.60
C LEU A 222 -3.12 12.87 -4.30
N LYS A 223 -3.72 14.06 -4.28
CA LYS A 223 -4.49 14.58 -3.14
C LYS A 223 -5.90 13.96 -3.06
N ASP A 224 -6.26 13.15 -4.05
CA ASP A 224 -7.51 12.42 -4.08
C ASP A 224 -7.57 11.39 -2.97
N LEU A 225 -8.73 11.30 -2.32
CA LEU A 225 -8.99 10.28 -1.30
C LEU A 225 -9.30 8.96 -2.00
N CYS A 226 -8.34 8.05 -2.02
CA CYS A 226 -8.43 6.82 -2.78
C CYS A 226 -8.53 5.55 -1.95
N PHE A 227 -8.41 5.65 -0.62
CA PHE A 227 -8.53 4.50 0.27
C PHE A 227 -8.94 4.93 1.69
N TYR A 228 -9.40 3.97 2.47
CA TYR A 228 -9.54 4.05 3.91
C TYR A 228 -8.49 3.17 4.55
N TYR A 229 -7.75 3.75 5.48
CA TYR A 229 -6.72 3.10 6.29
C TYR A 229 -7.27 2.74 7.66
N ASN A 230 -7.21 1.45 8.03
CA ASN A 230 -7.54 1.01 9.38
C ASN A 230 -6.36 1.25 10.32
N GLY A 231 -6.35 2.42 10.96
CA GLY A 231 -5.27 2.88 11.83
C GLY A 231 -5.24 2.28 13.24
N GLN A 232 -5.76 1.09 13.49
CA GLN A 232 -5.76 0.46 14.84
C GLN A 232 -4.37 0.46 15.50
N ASN A 233 -3.31 0.41 14.70
CA ASN A 233 -1.92 0.45 15.20
C ASN A 233 -1.34 1.87 15.30
N TYR A 234 -2.06 2.90 14.84
CA TYR A 234 -1.62 4.30 14.85
C TYR A 234 -2.04 5.05 16.13
N ALA A 235 -2.99 4.48 16.86
CA ALA A 235 -3.60 5.07 18.06
C ALA A 235 -2.95 4.62 19.37
N LYS A 236 -1.75 4.01 19.32
CA LYS A 236 -0.99 3.58 20.52
C LYS A 236 0.25 4.41 20.70
#